data_32be6ab1d752ecbb64f9501ef3d3883f
#
_entry.id   32be6ab1d752ecbb64f9501ef3d3883f
#
_cell.length_a   1.000
_cell.length_b   1.000
_cell.length_c   1.000
_cell.angle_alpha   90.00
_cell.angle_beta   90.00
_cell.angle_gamma   90.00
#
_symmetry.space_group_name_H-M   'P 1'
#
loop_
_entity.id
_entity.type
_entity.pdbx_description
1 polymer ?
#
loop_
_entity_poly.entity_id
_entity_poly.type
_entity_poly.pdbx_seq_one_letter_code
_entity_poly.pdbx_strand_id
1 'polypeptide(L)'
;MSLVSDSFDLWRVLTDYLPKLKNLIMSRNGKLVIRPDSGNPVDIICGNTTIDSSGKHYTNFKDGERNYNIDLNLPKSKGVIELLWDVFGGTINEQGYKVLDPHIGMIYGEAINQDNIQLIFSRLEAKGFAATNCFFGQGSYSTQYVTRDTWGMALKCIAQQKDGKLVEIFKDPITDSGMKKSAKGLTVVYKDEKGEYYLKDQATLEEVQSDENELKVRFRNGELLNQVTFDEIRKNVNSIL
;
A
#
# COMPACT_ATOMS: atom_id res chain seq x y z
N MET A 1 3.21 -3.83 17.53
CA MET A 1 4.03 -3.26 16.42
C MET A 1 3.27 -3.45 15.13
N SER A 2 3.14 -2.40 14.28
CA SER A 2 2.54 -2.50 12.95
C SER A 2 3.63 -2.35 11.89
N LEU A 3 3.57 -3.16 10.83
CA LEU A 3 4.56 -3.22 9.76
C LEU A 3 3.86 -3.04 8.40
N VAL A 4 4.25 -2.00 7.65
CA VAL A 4 3.86 -1.88 6.23
C VAL A 4 4.53 -3.03 5.47
N SER A 5 3.71 -3.89 4.86
CA SER A 5 4.16 -5.23 4.43
C SER A 5 4.23 -5.38 2.92
N ASP A 6 3.81 -4.37 2.18
CA ASP A 6 3.67 -4.38 0.73
C ASP A 6 4.54 -3.32 0.02
N SER A 7 5.63 -2.90 0.67
CA SER A 7 6.59 -1.98 0.03
C SER A 7 7.18 -2.56 -1.25
N PHE A 8 7.28 -3.89 -1.34
CA PHE A 8 7.73 -4.64 -2.51
C PHE A 8 6.76 -5.78 -2.82
N ASP A 9 6.85 -6.89 -2.10
CA ASP A 9 6.10 -8.12 -2.34
C ASP A 9 5.40 -8.59 -1.06
N LEU A 10 4.12 -8.26 -0.94
CA LEU A 10 3.26 -8.68 0.16
C LEU A 10 3.20 -10.21 0.30
N TRP A 11 3.02 -10.88 -0.83
CA TRP A 11 2.82 -12.33 -0.83
C TRP A 11 4.07 -13.06 -0.32
N ARG A 12 5.25 -12.60 -0.70
CA ARG A 12 6.52 -13.13 -0.21
C ARG A 12 6.70 -12.88 1.29
N VAL A 13 6.24 -11.74 1.82
CA VAL A 13 6.23 -11.51 3.27
C VAL A 13 5.41 -12.57 3.97
N LEU A 14 4.20 -12.85 3.48
CA LEU A 14 3.25 -13.79 4.10
C LEU A 14 3.67 -15.25 3.95
N THR A 15 4.27 -15.65 2.81
CA THR A 15 4.54 -17.05 2.49
C THR A 15 5.98 -17.50 2.73
N ASP A 16 6.93 -16.58 2.81
CA ASP A 16 8.35 -16.87 3.01
C ASP A 16 8.90 -16.31 4.33
N TYR A 17 8.72 -15.01 4.58
CA TYR A 17 9.35 -14.38 5.74
C TYR A 17 8.63 -14.68 7.06
N LEU A 18 7.31 -14.56 7.11
CA LEU A 18 6.55 -14.84 8.34
C LEU A 18 6.66 -16.28 8.81
N PRO A 19 6.60 -17.32 7.96
CA PRO A 19 6.86 -18.69 8.38
C PRO A 19 8.22 -18.89 9.05
N LYS A 20 9.28 -18.26 8.51
CA LYS A 20 10.63 -18.33 9.09
C LYS A 20 10.74 -17.62 10.45
N LEU A 21 9.93 -16.61 10.67
CA LEU A 21 9.91 -15.79 11.89
C LEU A 21 8.84 -16.24 12.90
N LYS A 22 8.05 -17.28 12.58
CA LYS A 22 6.93 -17.73 13.41
C LYS A 22 7.30 -17.90 14.88
N ASN A 23 8.32 -18.68 15.16
CA ASN A 23 8.74 -18.98 16.54
C ASN A 23 9.13 -17.72 17.31
N LEU A 24 9.84 -16.81 16.66
CA LEU A 24 10.20 -15.51 17.24
C LEU A 24 8.97 -14.65 17.53
N ILE A 25 8.02 -14.59 16.61
CA ILE A 25 6.79 -13.81 16.77
C ILE A 25 5.94 -14.38 17.92
N MET A 26 5.76 -15.70 17.96
CA MET A 26 4.97 -16.40 18.96
C MET A 26 5.59 -16.36 20.37
N SER A 27 6.91 -16.21 20.50
CA SER A 27 7.59 -16.11 21.81
C SER A 27 7.55 -14.72 22.43
N ARG A 28 7.08 -13.70 21.70
CA ARG A 28 7.07 -12.31 22.16
C ARG A 28 5.80 -12.01 22.97
N ASN A 29 5.95 -11.16 24.00
CA ASN A 29 4.80 -10.55 24.63
C ASN A 29 4.32 -9.34 23.81
N GLY A 30 3.44 -9.57 22.84
CA GLY A 30 2.85 -8.52 22.01
C GLY A 30 2.46 -8.97 20.63
N LYS A 31 1.71 -8.14 19.92
CA LYS A 31 1.13 -8.42 18.62
C LYS A 31 1.98 -7.80 17.49
N LEU A 32 2.29 -8.60 16.46
CA LEU A 32 2.72 -8.11 15.15
C LEU A 32 1.49 -7.88 14.28
N VAL A 33 1.35 -6.67 13.74
CA VAL A 33 0.23 -6.30 12.86
C VAL A 33 0.76 -6.10 11.44
N ILE A 34 0.28 -6.91 10.52
CA ILE A 34 0.58 -6.81 9.10
C ILE A 34 -0.31 -5.70 8.51
N ARG A 35 0.32 -4.76 7.80
CA ARG A 35 -0.36 -3.60 7.21
C ARG A 35 -0.07 -3.51 5.72
N PRO A 36 -0.89 -4.15 4.88
CA PRO A 36 -0.91 -3.81 3.46
C PRO A 36 -1.48 -2.41 3.26
N ASP A 37 -0.97 -1.68 2.25
CA ASP A 37 -1.35 -0.29 1.98
C ASP A 37 -1.54 -0.04 0.46
N SER A 38 -1.72 -1.11 -0.32
CA SER A 38 -1.88 -1.05 -1.78
C SER A 38 -2.80 -2.13 -2.31
N GLY A 39 -3.36 -1.89 -3.50
CA GLY A 39 -4.25 -2.81 -4.19
C GLY A 39 -5.73 -2.68 -3.77
N ASN A 40 -6.57 -3.59 -4.24
CA ASN A 40 -7.98 -3.64 -3.85
C ASN A 40 -8.12 -4.23 -2.44
N PRO A 41 -8.68 -3.51 -1.45
CA PRO A 41 -8.76 -3.98 -0.06
C PRO A 41 -9.47 -5.33 0.07
N VAL A 42 -10.54 -5.55 -0.68
CA VAL A 42 -11.33 -6.79 -0.62
C VAL A 42 -10.49 -7.98 -1.06
N ASP A 43 -9.79 -7.85 -2.20
CA ASP A 43 -8.99 -8.93 -2.76
C ASP A 43 -7.70 -9.17 -1.98
N ILE A 44 -7.10 -8.13 -1.42
CA ILE A 44 -5.91 -8.27 -0.56
C ILE A 44 -6.26 -8.99 0.73
N ILE A 45 -7.35 -8.60 1.40
CA ILE A 45 -7.73 -9.14 2.70
C ILE A 45 -8.28 -10.57 2.58
N CYS A 46 -9.24 -10.77 1.65
CA CYS A 46 -10.04 -11.98 1.56
C CYS A 46 -9.58 -12.94 0.44
N GLY A 47 -8.66 -12.51 -0.41
CA GLY A 47 -8.33 -13.17 -1.66
C GLY A 47 -9.23 -12.73 -2.82
N ASN A 48 -8.73 -12.88 -4.04
CA ASN A 48 -9.41 -12.45 -5.27
C ASN A 48 -10.47 -13.45 -5.77
N THR A 49 -10.83 -14.44 -4.98
CA THR A 49 -11.85 -15.43 -5.30
C THR A 49 -13.15 -15.14 -4.58
N THR A 50 -14.25 -15.44 -5.25
CA THR A 50 -15.61 -15.38 -4.70
C THR A 50 -16.24 -16.76 -4.80
N ILE A 51 -17.22 -17.06 -3.94
CA ILE A 51 -17.98 -18.31 -3.95
C ILE A 51 -19.36 -18.02 -4.52
N ASP A 52 -19.78 -18.78 -5.52
CA ASP A 52 -21.15 -18.67 -6.07
C ASP A 52 -22.18 -19.45 -5.25
N SER A 53 -23.45 -19.33 -5.62
CA SER A 53 -24.56 -20.01 -4.93
C SER A 53 -24.49 -21.54 -4.95
N SER A 54 -23.67 -22.13 -5.81
CA SER A 54 -23.40 -23.57 -5.88
C SER A 54 -22.20 -23.99 -5.00
N GLY A 55 -21.53 -23.05 -4.33
CA GLY A 55 -20.32 -23.28 -3.55
C GLY A 55 -19.04 -23.34 -4.37
N LYS A 56 -19.07 -22.97 -5.66
CA LYS A 56 -17.91 -23.01 -6.55
C LYS A 56 -17.17 -21.68 -6.54
N HIS A 57 -15.84 -21.75 -6.40
CA HIS A 57 -14.98 -20.57 -6.44
C HIS A 57 -14.79 -20.04 -7.87
N TYR A 58 -14.80 -18.72 -8.00
CA TYR A 58 -14.51 -18.03 -9.26
C TYR A 58 -13.78 -16.70 -9.03
N THR A 59 -13.14 -16.19 -10.07
CA THR A 59 -12.66 -14.80 -10.16
C THR A 59 -13.44 -14.08 -11.26
N ASN A 60 -13.62 -12.76 -11.11
CA ASN A 60 -14.22 -11.94 -12.16
C ASN A 60 -13.15 -11.48 -13.16
N PHE A 61 -13.43 -11.57 -14.45
CA PHE A 61 -12.72 -10.82 -15.49
C PHE A 61 -13.18 -9.36 -15.56
N LYS A 62 -12.45 -8.52 -16.31
CA LYS A 62 -12.77 -7.10 -16.49
C LYS A 62 -14.13 -6.83 -17.14
N ASP A 63 -14.62 -7.78 -17.93
CA ASP A 63 -15.92 -7.76 -18.61
C ASP A 63 -17.09 -8.32 -17.77
N GLY A 64 -16.79 -8.75 -16.53
CA GLY A 64 -17.78 -9.33 -15.62
C GLY A 64 -18.00 -10.84 -15.79
N GLU A 65 -17.35 -11.49 -16.73
CA GLU A 65 -17.39 -12.95 -16.87
C GLU A 65 -16.71 -13.63 -15.67
N ARG A 66 -17.20 -14.82 -15.31
CA ARG A 66 -16.68 -15.62 -14.21
C ARG A 66 -15.68 -16.65 -14.71
N ASN A 67 -14.46 -16.60 -14.18
CA ASN A 67 -13.45 -17.63 -14.41
C ASN A 67 -13.44 -18.63 -13.26
N TYR A 68 -13.74 -19.87 -13.54
CA TYR A 68 -13.72 -20.98 -12.59
C TYR A 68 -12.43 -21.82 -12.62
N ASN A 69 -11.54 -21.56 -13.58
CA ASN A 69 -10.24 -22.23 -13.65
C ASN A 69 -9.20 -21.45 -12.83
N ILE A 70 -9.25 -21.61 -11.51
CA ILE A 70 -8.41 -20.90 -10.55
C ILE A 70 -7.69 -21.88 -9.64
N ASP A 71 -6.46 -21.54 -9.29
CA ASP A 71 -5.72 -22.24 -8.24
C ASP A 71 -5.98 -21.56 -6.89
N LEU A 72 -6.72 -22.25 -6.03
CA LEU A 72 -7.06 -21.76 -4.69
C LEU A 72 -5.87 -21.71 -3.73
N ASN A 73 -4.75 -22.38 -4.06
CA ASN A 73 -3.55 -22.37 -3.22
C ASN A 73 -2.66 -21.17 -3.48
N LEU A 74 -2.91 -20.41 -4.55
CA LEU A 74 -2.16 -19.18 -4.79
C LEU A 74 -2.38 -18.17 -3.66
N PRO A 75 -1.33 -17.48 -3.19
CA PRO A 75 -1.44 -16.49 -2.13
C PRO A 75 -2.52 -15.43 -2.39
N LYS A 76 -2.62 -14.95 -3.62
CA LYS A 76 -3.66 -13.99 -4.04
C LYS A 76 -5.09 -14.55 -4.00
N SER A 77 -5.26 -15.87 -4.10
CA SER A 77 -6.58 -16.52 -4.00
C SER A 77 -7.01 -16.70 -2.55
N LYS A 78 -6.06 -16.91 -1.65
CA LYS A 78 -6.29 -17.01 -0.20
C LYS A 78 -6.54 -15.66 0.44
N GLY A 79 -5.71 -14.66 0.17
CA GLY A 79 -5.70 -13.38 0.85
C GLY A 79 -4.97 -13.39 2.18
N VAL A 80 -4.78 -12.19 2.75
CA VAL A 80 -3.94 -12.00 3.94
C VAL A 80 -4.45 -12.78 5.15
N ILE A 81 -5.74 -12.75 5.45
CA ILE A 81 -6.31 -13.38 6.67
C ILE A 81 -6.12 -14.89 6.64
N GLU A 82 -6.38 -15.54 5.51
CA GLU A 82 -6.22 -16.99 5.37
C GLU A 82 -4.74 -17.39 5.44
N LEU A 83 -3.84 -16.62 4.79
CA LEU A 83 -2.40 -16.88 4.85
C LEU A 83 -1.84 -16.71 6.27
N LEU A 84 -2.31 -15.73 7.03
CA LEU A 84 -1.94 -15.58 8.44
C LEU A 84 -2.43 -16.75 9.28
N TRP A 85 -3.64 -17.24 9.01
CA TRP A 85 -4.17 -18.43 9.67
C TRP A 85 -3.34 -19.69 9.33
N ASP A 86 -2.96 -19.88 8.08
CA ASP A 86 -2.13 -21.01 7.66
C ASP A 86 -0.78 -21.04 8.39
N VAL A 87 -0.21 -19.86 8.68
CA VAL A 87 1.08 -19.75 9.36
C VAL A 87 0.92 -19.85 10.88
N PHE A 88 0.03 -19.09 11.48
CA PHE A 88 -0.02 -18.88 12.93
C PHE A 88 -1.14 -19.66 13.62
N GLY A 89 -2.21 -20.02 12.89
CA GLY A 89 -3.40 -20.60 13.47
C GLY A 89 -4.20 -19.60 14.32
N GLY A 90 -4.87 -20.13 15.32
CA GLY A 90 -5.69 -19.35 16.24
C GLY A 90 -6.73 -20.22 16.95
N THR A 91 -7.89 -19.64 17.25
CA THR A 91 -9.00 -20.32 17.94
C THR A 91 -10.29 -20.25 17.12
N ILE A 92 -11.25 -21.09 17.48
CA ILE A 92 -12.63 -20.97 16.97
C ILE A 92 -13.46 -20.29 18.05
N ASN A 93 -14.18 -19.23 17.71
CA ASN A 93 -15.06 -18.53 18.65
C ASN A 93 -16.38 -19.29 18.89
N GLU A 94 -17.19 -18.81 19.81
CA GLU A 94 -18.48 -19.43 20.16
C GLU A 94 -19.48 -19.51 19.00
N GLN A 95 -19.29 -18.65 17.99
CA GLN A 95 -20.13 -18.61 16.78
C GLN A 95 -19.60 -19.53 15.66
N GLY A 96 -18.48 -20.25 15.89
CA GLY A 96 -17.88 -21.17 14.94
C GLY A 96 -16.90 -20.53 13.93
N TYR A 97 -16.54 -19.26 14.10
CA TYR A 97 -15.61 -18.57 13.20
C TYR A 97 -14.16 -18.63 13.70
N LYS A 98 -13.24 -18.70 12.77
CA LYS A 98 -11.80 -18.66 12.99
C LYS A 98 -11.36 -17.27 13.45
N VAL A 99 -10.62 -17.20 14.56
CA VAL A 99 -9.99 -15.99 15.10
C VAL A 99 -8.49 -16.21 15.14
N LEU A 100 -7.73 -15.32 14.52
CA LEU A 100 -6.26 -15.39 14.46
C LEU A 100 -5.64 -15.40 15.86
N ASP A 101 -4.50 -16.06 15.99
CA ASP A 101 -3.70 -16.06 17.21
C ASP A 101 -3.43 -14.61 17.70
N PRO A 102 -3.49 -14.33 19.00
CA PRO A 102 -3.32 -12.99 19.54
C PRO A 102 -1.97 -12.34 19.25
N HIS A 103 -0.92 -13.09 18.88
CA HIS A 103 0.39 -12.56 18.51
C HIS A 103 0.44 -11.95 17.10
N ILE A 104 -0.59 -12.23 16.26
CA ILE A 104 -0.66 -11.73 14.88
C ILE A 104 -1.98 -10.97 14.64
N GLY A 105 -1.97 -10.00 13.76
CA GLY A 105 -3.16 -9.29 13.32
C GLY A 105 -2.95 -8.59 11.99
N MET A 106 -4.01 -8.00 11.48
CA MET A 106 -3.99 -7.26 10.22
C MET A 106 -4.75 -5.94 10.37
N ILE A 107 -4.22 -4.89 9.75
CA ILE A 107 -4.90 -3.60 9.57
C ILE A 107 -4.79 -3.18 8.11
N TYR A 108 -5.84 -2.63 7.56
CA TYR A 108 -5.86 -2.05 6.22
C TYR A 108 -6.42 -0.63 6.28
N GLY A 109 -5.73 0.35 5.69
CA GLY A 109 -6.07 1.77 5.84
C GLY A 109 -6.25 2.55 4.53
N GLU A 110 -6.10 1.89 3.37
CA GLU A 110 -6.19 2.54 2.07
C GLU A 110 -7.58 2.38 1.46
N ALA A 111 -8.20 3.50 1.03
CA ALA A 111 -9.47 3.54 0.32
C ALA A 111 -10.65 2.79 1.01
N ILE A 112 -10.62 2.70 2.33
CA ILE A 112 -11.69 2.03 3.10
C ILE A 112 -12.94 2.91 3.14
N ASN A 113 -14.06 2.31 2.72
CA ASN A 113 -15.40 2.89 2.76
C ASN A 113 -16.43 1.84 3.20
N GLN A 114 -17.69 2.24 3.36
CA GLN A 114 -18.75 1.37 3.85
C GLN A 114 -18.98 0.15 2.95
N ASP A 115 -18.95 0.33 1.63
CA ASP A 115 -19.27 -0.74 0.67
C ASP A 115 -18.21 -1.84 0.70
N ASN A 116 -16.93 -1.46 0.68
CA ASN A 116 -15.86 -2.47 0.72
C ASN A 116 -15.73 -3.14 2.09
N ILE A 117 -16.07 -2.48 3.20
CA ILE A 117 -16.14 -3.12 4.53
C ILE A 117 -17.21 -4.22 4.53
N GLN A 118 -18.41 -3.94 4.04
CA GLN A 118 -19.48 -4.93 3.95
C GLN A 118 -19.05 -6.14 3.10
N LEU A 119 -18.43 -5.88 1.96
CA LEU A 119 -17.97 -6.94 1.07
C LEU A 119 -16.84 -7.76 1.69
N ILE A 120 -15.91 -7.13 2.43
CA ILE A 120 -14.87 -7.82 3.18
C ILE A 120 -15.48 -8.75 4.22
N PHE A 121 -16.42 -8.26 5.03
CA PHE A 121 -17.05 -9.07 6.06
C PHE A 121 -17.82 -10.25 5.48
N SER A 122 -18.58 -10.05 4.41
CA SER A 122 -19.29 -11.14 3.73
C SER A 122 -18.34 -12.21 3.19
N ARG A 123 -17.18 -11.80 2.61
CA ARG A 123 -16.18 -12.77 2.11
C ARG A 123 -15.46 -13.50 3.24
N LEU A 124 -15.14 -12.82 4.35
CA LEU A 124 -14.55 -13.46 5.52
C LEU A 124 -15.50 -14.47 6.12
N GLU A 125 -16.78 -14.12 6.28
CA GLU A 125 -17.82 -15.02 6.75
C GLU A 125 -17.94 -16.27 5.88
N ALA A 126 -18.00 -16.11 4.55
CA ALA A 126 -18.06 -17.23 3.60
C ALA A 126 -16.85 -18.17 3.70
N LYS A 127 -15.70 -17.69 4.15
CA LYS A 127 -14.46 -18.45 4.42
C LYS A 127 -14.38 -18.97 5.87
N GLY A 128 -15.37 -18.68 6.69
CA GLY A 128 -15.43 -19.09 8.11
C GLY A 128 -14.49 -18.29 9.01
N PHE A 129 -14.15 -17.04 8.67
CA PHE A 129 -13.35 -16.15 9.50
C PHE A 129 -14.20 -15.09 10.21
N ALA A 130 -13.87 -14.82 11.47
CA ALA A 130 -14.49 -13.73 12.22
C ALA A 130 -14.07 -12.36 11.67
N ALA A 131 -15.01 -11.40 11.65
CA ALA A 131 -14.75 -10.02 11.26
C ALA A 131 -13.69 -9.34 12.15
N THR A 132 -13.55 -9.78 13.41
CA THR A 132 -12.56 -9.29 14.38
C THR A 132 -11.10 -9.54 13.99
N ASN A 133 -10.84 -10.34 12.96
CA ASN A 133 -9.50 -10.54 12.42
C ASN A 133 -8.99 -9.32 11.62
N CYS A 134 -9.89 -8.43 11.20
CA CYS A 134 -9.59 -7.31 10.34
C CYS A 134 -9.88 -5.98 11.07
N PHE A 135 -8.88 -5.11 11.11
CA PHE A 135 -9.01 -3.74 11.56
C PHE A 135 -8.86 -2.79 10.38
N PHE A 136 -9.61 -1.69 10.41
CA PHE A 136 -9.57 -0.68 9.35
C PHE A 136 -9.06 0.65 9.88
N GLY A 137 -8.10 1.24 9.15
CA GLY A 137 -7.81 2.65 9.26
C GLY A 137 -8.79 3.42 8.37
N GLN A 138 -9.59 4.27 8.95
CA GLN A 138 -10.53 5.10 8.22
C GLN A 138 -10.05 6.54 8.18
N GLY A 139 -9.88 7.07 6.97
CA GLY A 139 -9.40 8.43 6.74
C GLY A 139 -10.53 9.40 6.34
N SER A 140 -10.24 10.26 5.37
CA SER A 140 -11.17 11.32 4.93
C SER A 140 -12.51 10.80 4.38
N TYR A 141 -12.59 9.55 3.93
CA TYR A 141 -13.84 8.95 3.44
C TYR A 141 -14.93 8.78 4.51
N SER A 142 -14.60 8.97 5.81
CA SER A 142 -15.61 9.05 6.87
C SER A 142 -16.36 10.39 6.91
N THR A 143 -15.74 11.45 6.36
CA THR A 143 -16.28 12.81 6.42
C THR A 143 -16.40 13.46 5.05
N GLN A 144 -15.54 13.10 4.10
CA GLN A 144 -15.51 13.64 2.74
C GLN A 144 -14.82 12.67 1.77
N TYR A 145 -15.23 12.69 0.50
CA TYR A 145 -14.60 11.89 -0.56
C TYR A 145 -13.43 12.60 -1.26
N VAL A 146 -12.79 13.56 -0.58
CA VAL A 146 -11.63 14.30 -1.07
C VAL A 146 -10.42 13.96 -0.22
N THR A 147 -9.36 13.48 -0.86
CA THR A 147 -8.07 13.14 -0.23
C THR A 147 -6.95 13.95 -0.90
N ARG A 148 -5.73 13.86 -0.37
CA ARG A 148 -4.55 14.40 -1.06
C ARG A 148 -4.38 13.79 -2.46
N ASP A 149 -4.72 12.50 -2.62
CA ASP A 149 -4.57 11.78 -3.88
C ASP A 149 -5.57 12.25 -4.95
N THR A 150 -6.71 12.83 -4.54
CA THR A 150 -7.66 13.52 -5.43
C THR A 150 -6.97 14.62 -6.25
N TRP A 151 -5.96 15.26 -5.66
CA TRP A 151 -5.20 16.35 -6.27
C TRP A 151 -3.79 15.92 -6.68
N GLY A 152 -3.47 14.63 -6.63
CA GLY A 152 -2.16 14.09 -6.98
C GLY A 152 -1.02 14.52 -6.04
N MET A 153 -1.33 15.00 -4.83
CA MET A 153 -0.31 15.47 -3.89
C MET A 153 0.31 14.32 -3.09
N ALA A 154 1.64 14.25 -3.08
CA ALA A 154 2.39 13.30 -2.26
C ALA A 154 3.68 13.93 -1.74
N LEU A 155 4.09 13.49 -0.54
CA LEU A 155 5.42 13.76 0.01
C LEU A 155 6.06 12.43 0.37
N LYS A 156 7.23 12.15 -0.21
CA LYS A 156 7.96 10.88 -0.03
C LYS A 156 9.43 11.16 0.24
N CYS A 157 10.01 10.45 1.20
CA CYS A 157 11.45 10.36 1.33
C CYS A 157 11.98 9.41 0.25
N ILE A 158 12.84 9.89 -0.62
CA ILE A 158 13.41 9.12 -1.75
C ILE A 158 14.90 8.83 -1.56
N ALA A 159 15.57 9.51 -0.64
CA ALA A 159 16.96 9.27 -0.32
C ALA A 159 17.27 9.72 1.10
N GLN A 160 18.26 9.08 1.72
CA GLN A 160 18.87 9.53 2.97
C GLN A 160 20.39 9.38 2.90
N GLN A 161 21.11 10.17 3.67
CA GLN A 161 22.55 9.98 3.85
C GLN A 161 22.79 9.26 5.18
N LYS A 162 23.48 8.12 5.14
CA LYS A 162 23.90 7.36 6.31
C LYS A 162 25.39 7.04 6.21
N ASP A 163 26.14 7.37 7.25
CA ASP A 163 27.59 7.14 7.29
C ASP A 163 28.35 7.67 6.06
N GLY A 164 27.96 8.86 5.60
CA GLY A 164 28.53 9.52 4.42
C GLY A 164 28.09 8.94 3.08
N LYS A 165 27.28 7.88 3.06
CA LYS A 165 26.78 7.23 1.84
C LYS A 165 25.32 7.58 1.60
N LEU A 166 24.99 7.86 0.34
CA LEU A 166 23.61 8.04 -0.09
C LEU A 166 22.92 6.68 -0.15
N VAL A 167 21.78 6.55 0.53
CA VAL A 167 20.90 5.38 0.51
C VAL A 167 19.61 5.76 -0.17
N GLU A 168 19.29 5.08 -1.27
CA GLU A 168 18.05 5.28 -2.01
C GLU A 168 16.88 4.66 -1.26
N ILE A 169 15.76 5.39 -1.21
CA ILE A 169 14.49 4.93 -0.63
C ILE A 169 13.45 4.97 -1.73
N PHE A 170 12.76 3.85 -1.95
CA PHE A 170 11.71 3.76 -2.97
C PHE A 170 10.65 2.73 -2.56
N LYS A 171 9.51 2.80 -3.23
CA LYS A 171 8.39 1.86 -3.10
C LYS A 171 8.00 1.36 -4.49
N ASP A 172 7.82 0.04 -4.65
CA ASP A 172 7.39 -0.60 -5.89
C ASP A 172 6.54 -1.85 -5.56
N PRO A 173 5.27 -1.67 -5.11
CA PRO A 173 4.44 -2.80 -4.67
C PRO A 173 3.91 -3.59 -5.85
N ILE A 174 4.05 -4.91 -5.81
CA ILE A 174 3.51 -5.82 -6.84
C ILE A 174 1.98 -5.91 -6.85
N THR A 175 1.34 -5.45 -5.78
CA THR A 175 -0.12 -5.43 -5.61
C THR A 175 -0.78 -4.19 -6.20
N ASP A 176 0.01 -3.24 -6.73
CA ASP A 176 -0.46 -1.98 -7.29
C ASP A 176 -0.34 -1.96 -8.81
N SER A 177 -1.15 -1.12 -9.47
CA SER A 177 -1.13 -0.92 -10.93
C SER A 177 0.02 -0.01 -11.43
N GLY A 178 0.99 0.30 -10.57
CA GLY A 178 2.11 1.20 -10.87
C GLY A 178 1.92 2.63 -10.36
N MET A 179 0.73 3.00 -9.88
CA MET A 179 0.46 4.36 -9.36
C MET A 179 1.22 4.68 -8.05
N LYS A 180 1.54 3.65 -7.26
CA LYS A 180 2.30 3.80 -6.00
C LYS A 180 3.79 3.62 -6.16
N LYS A 181 4.27 3.30 -7.37
CA LYS A 181 5.70 3.28 -7.67
C LYS A 181 6.28 4.68 -7.46
N SER A 182 7.33 4.78 -6.66
CA SER A 182 8.01 6.05 -6.41
C SER A 182 9.27 6.19 -7.25
N ALA A 183 9.68 7.42 -7.52
CA ALA A 183 11.02 7.71 -7.98
C ALA A 183 12.05 7.15 -6.98
N LYS A 184 13.21 6.78 -7.46
CA LYS A 184 14.28 6.11 -6.73
C LYS A 184 15.49 7.02 -6.59
N GLY A 185 15.98 7.23 -5.37
CA GLY A 185 17.15 8.07 -5.12
C GLY A 185 16.89 9.56 -5.33
N LEU A 186 17.95 10.32 -5.54
CA LEU A 186 17.84 11.75 -5.83
C LEU A 186 17.13 11.96 -7.17
N THR A 187 16.32 13.02 -7.24
CA THR A 187 15.57 13.36 -8.45
C THR A 187 15.87 14.76 -8.93
N VAL A 188 15.82 14.96 -10.22
CA VAL A 188 15.87 16.25 -10.89
C VAL A 188 14.75 16.36 -11.90
N VAL A 189 14.30 17.56 -12.15
CA VAL A 189 13.34 17.86 -13.22
C VAL A 189 14.02 18.79 -14.21
N TYR A 190 13.99 18.42 -15.45
CA TYR A 190 14.51 19.21 -16.56
C TYR A 190 13.39 19.68 -17.46
N LYS A 191 13.68 20.68 -18.27
CA LYS A 191 12.81 21.18 -19.32
C LYS A 191 13.45 20.89 -20.67
N ASP A 192 12.72 20.27 -21.58
CA ASP A 192 13.22 19.98 -22.91
C ASP A 192 13.16 21.22 -23.85
N GLU A 193 13.64 21.06 -25.07
CA GLU A 193 13.63 22.11 -26.10
C GLU A 193 12.22 22.59 -26.50
N LYS A 194 11.18 21.77 -26.22
CA LYS A 194 9.78 22.11 -26.48
C LYS A 194 9.11 22.77 -25.27
N GLY A 195 9.83 22.86 -24.15
CA GLY A 195 9.32 23.41 -22.91
C GLY A 195 8.57 22.38 -22.04
N GLU A 196 8.61 21.09 -22.39
CA GLU A 196 7.99 20.02 -21.62
C GLU A 196 8.88 19.59 -20.45
N TYR A 197 8.25 19.35 -19.27
CA TYR A 197 8.97 18.91 -18.08
C TYR A 197 9.10 17.40 -18.06
N TYR A 198 10.29 16.90 -17.71
CA TYR A 198 10.51 15.49 -17.46
C TYR A 198 11.33 15.25 -16.20
N LEU A 199 11.02 14.16 -15.51
CA LEU A 199 11.68 13.74 -14.27
C LEU A 199 12.78 12.72 -14.61
N LYS A 200 13.97 12.92 -14.03
CA LYS A 200 15.03 11.93 -13.96
C LYS A 200 15.23 11.52 -12.51
N ASP A 201 15.16 10.23 -12.21
CA ASP A 201 15.53 9.67 -10.92
C ASP A 201 16.98 9.15 -10.91
N GLN A 202 17.49 8.70 -9.77
CA GLN A 202 18.88 8.28 -9.56
C GLN A 202 19.90 9.34 -10.02
N ALA A 203 19.55 10.60 -9.81
CA ALA A 203 20.40 11.73 -10.15
C ALA A 203 21.63 11.82 -9.25
N THR A 204 22.71 12.37 -9.76
CA THR A 204 23.92 12.69 -8.98
C THR A 204 23.73 13.97 -8.15
N LEU A 205 24.60 14.18 -7.16
CA LEU A 205 24.60 15.44 -6.40
C LEU A 205 24.91 16.66 -7.26
N GLU A 206 25.74 16.50 -8.30
CA GLU A 206 26.06 17.56 -9.25
C GLU A 206 24.83 17.95 -10.07
N GLU A 207 24.06 16.97 -10.55
CA GLU A 207 22.81 17.22 -11.27
C GLU A 207 21.76 17.90 -10.39
N VAL A 208 21.64 17.50 -9.13
CA VAL A 208 20.71 18.15 -8.17
C VAL A 208 21.08 19.62 -7.95
N GLN A 209 22.36 19.95 -7.97
CA GLN A 209 22.89 21.30 -7.78
C GLN A 209 22.98 22.14 -9.07
N SER A 210 22.73 21.52 -10.21
CA SER A 210 22.76 22.20 -11.51
C SER A 210 21.69 23.28 -11.61
N ASP A 211 22.00 24.37 -12.27
CA ASP A 211 21.06 25.46 -12.59
C ASP A 211 19.95 24.99 -13.56
N GLU A 212 20.21 23.94 -14.33
CA GLU A 212 19.25 23.30 -15.23
C GLU A 212 18.14 22.54 -14.48
N ASN A 213 18.37 22.21 -13.20
CA ASN A 213 17.36 21.55 -12.38
C ASN A 213 16.25 22.52 -11.98
N GLU A 214 15.04 22.28 -12.46
CA GLU A 214 13.85 23.08 -12.17
C GLU A 214 13.34 22.91 -10.71
N LEU A 215 13.76 21.84 -10.01
CA LEU A 215 13.43 21.64 -8.59
C LEU A 215 14.25 22.59 -7.72
N LYS A 216 13.58 23.37 -6.90
CA LYS A 216 14.20 24.30 -5.95
C LYS A 216 14.04 23.81 -4.51
N VAL A 217 15.11 23.89 -3.74
CA VAL A 217 15.07 23.55 -2.31
C VAL A 217 14.11 24.49 -1.59
N ARG A 218 13.09 23.94 -0.93
CA ARG A 218 12.06 24.70 -0.20
C ARG A 218 12.28 24.71 1.32
N PHE A 219 12.98 23.71 1.81
CA PHE A 219 13.26 23.59 3.24
C PHE A 219 14.64 22.94 3.46
N ARG A 220 15.44 23.50 4.36
CA ARG A 220 16.75 22.95 4.74
C ARG A 220 17.08 23.36 6.16
N ASN A 221 17.44 22.39 7.01
CA ASN A 221 17.92 22.61 8.38
C ASN A 221 17.01 23.49 9.27
N GLY A 222 15.68 23.35 9.13
CA GLY A 222 14.73 24.15 9.90
C GLY A 222 14.28 25.46 9.21
N GLU A 223 14.84 25.81 8.07
CA GLU A 223 14.57 27.07 7.38
C GLU A 223 13.80 26.87 6.07
N LEU A 224 12.84 27.76 5.81
CA LEU A 224 12.15 27.84 4.53
C LEU A 224 12.99 28.66 3.54
N LEU A 225 13.25 28.08 2.39
CA LEU A 225 14.04 28.67 1.30
C LEU A 225 13.17 28.88 0.05
N ASN A 226 13.58 29.80 -0.82
CA ASN A 226 12.94 30.04 -2.12
C ASN A 226 11.39 30.13 -2.00
N GLN A 227 10.91 30.90 -1.02
CA GLN A 227 9.49 31.06 -0.77
C GLN A 227 8.82 31.68 -2.00
N VAL A 228 7.61 31.19 -2.29
CA VAL A 228 6.73 31.76 -3.33
C VAL A 228 5.39 32.10 -2.70
N THR A 229 4.78 33.17 -3.16
CA THR A 229 3.44 33.56 -2.73
C THR A 229 2.37 32.73 -3.44
N PHE A 230 1.17 32.68 -2.85
CA PHE A 230 0.05 31.99 -3.48
C PHE A 230 -0.38 32.65 -4.80
N ASP A 231 -0.21 33.96 -4.91
CA ASP A 231 -0.51 34.70 -6.15
C ASP A 231 0.47 34.38 -7.26
N GLU A 232 1.77 34.19 -6.95
CA GLU A 232 2.76 33.70 -7.91
C GLU A 232 2.43 32.28 -8.40
N ILE A 233 2.02 31.38 -7.48
CA ILE A 233 1.59 30.02 -7.86
C ILE A 233 0.39 30.08 -8.80
N ARG A 234 -0.64 30.88 -8.45
CA ARG A 234 -1.83 31.07 -9.31
C ARG A 234 -1.48 31.62 -10.69
N LYS A 235 -0.61 32.63 -10.74
CA LYS A 235 -0.17 33.21 -11.99
C LYS A 235 0.52 32.20 -12.90
N ASN A 236 1.39 31.36 -12.30
CA ASN A 236 2.09 30.30 -13.03
C ASN A 236 1.12 29.26 -13.58
N VAL A 237 0.17 28.80 -12.76
CA VAL A 237 -0.85 27.83 -13.21
C VAL A 237 -1.70 28.42 -14.34
N ASN A 238 -2.17 29.64 -14.21
CA ASN A 238 -3.00 30.30 -15.24
C ASN A 238 -2.23 30.60 -16.55
N SER A 239 -0.91 30.61 -16.53
CA SER A 239 -0.09 30.80 -17.74
C SER A 239 0.08 29.51 -18.56
N ILE A 240 -0.29 28.36 -18.00
CA ILE A 240 -0.18 27.05 -18.63
C ILE A 240 -1.55 26.58 -19.17
N LEU A 241 -2.64 27.10 -18.63
CA LEU A 241 -4.01 26.86 -19.07
C LEU A 241 -4.41 27.77 -20.22
#